data_9d55286cd0853bd3fd3c1b8a1b5e09c6
#
_entry.id   9d55286cd0853bd3fd3c1b8a1b5e09c6
#
_cell.length_a   1.000
_cell.length_b   1.000
_cell.length_c   1.000
_cell.angle_alpha   90.00
_cell.angle_beta   90.00
_cell.angle_gamma   90.00
#
_symmetry.space_group_name_H-M   'P 1'
#
loop_
_entity.id
_entity.type
_entity.pdbx_description
1 polymer ?
#
loop_
_entity_poly.entity_id
_entity_poly.type
_entity_poly.pdbx_seq_one_letter_code
_entity_poly.pdbx_strand_id
1 'polypeptide(L)'
;MIHYTMDNTPVILTGPPGCGKSYWIQKYADQVNKQLFVCPCRKDRTLRDGRQKLHIWARRTEPAILWLEGADDLTPEAQAFLRRILETHASDVLFILECRDAGRLQEPIRSRCTIKKMYQPTWQDLQSFLEKEYPQVHTDEIKHYLKENEYSYRKAKQCAFLQMEYPEIWRETIEHRKEEDNVLPHVKGDDLITYIKKGYNPESFINSMLDQEDVLKDYGTCLEQSGSLWAFLGSALYKRDTTTKNE
;
A
#
# COMPACT_ATOMS: atom_id res chain seq x y z
N MET A 1 -13.77 -3.14 -19.62
CA MET A 1 -14.59 -3.86 -18.61
C MET A 1 -14.22 -5.34 -18.71
N ILE A 2 -13.43 -5.86 -17.78
CA ILE A 2 -12.93 -7.24 -17.87
C ILE A 2 -13.99 -8.14 -17.22
N HIS A 3 -14.76 -8.83 -18.04
CA HIS A 3 -15.65 -9.91 -17.59
C HIS A 3 -14.79 -11.12 -17.15
N TYR A 4 -14.41 -11.16 -15.90
CA TYR A 4 -13.89 -12.38 -15.31
C TYR A 4 -15.05 -13.11 -14.62
N THR A 5 -15.63 -14.10 -15.28
CA THR A 5 -16.29 -15.20 -14.57
C THR A 5 -15.17 -15.97 -13.88
N MET A 6 -15.01 -15.75 -12.57
CA MET A 6 -14.14 -16.58 -11.78
C MET A 6 -14.86 -17.90 -11.54
N ASP A 7 -14.28 -19.01 -11.97
CA ASP A 7 -14.57 -20.31 -11.39
C ASP A 7 -14.41 -20.14 -9.88
N ASN A 8 -15.22 -20.81 -9.06
CA ASN A 8 -15.20 -20.64 -7.59
C ASN A 8 -13.87 -21.10 -6.94
N THR A 9 -12.79 -21.16 -7.71
CA THR A 9 -11.43 -21.41 -7.24
C THR A 9 -10.99 -20.23 -6.34
N PRO A 10 -10.49 -20.51 -5.13
CA PRO A 10 -9.99 -19.47 -4.24
C PRO A 10 -8.97 -18.55 -4.90
N VAL A 11 -9.03 -17.26 -4.61
CA VAL A 11 -8.18 -16.23 -5.22
C VAL A 11 -7.34 -15.52 -4.16
N ILE A 12 -6.05 -15.40 -4.39
CA ILE A 12 -5.17 -14.48 -3.67
C ILE A 12 -5.09 -13.20 -4.50
N LEU A 13 -5.60 -12.09 -3.95
CA LEU A 13 -5.50 -10.77 -4.55
C LEU A 13 -4.38 -9.99 -3.86
N THR A 14 -3.24 -9.86 -4.52
CA THR A 14 -2.04 -9.23 -3.96
C THR A 14 -1.69 -7.92 -4.67
N GLY A 15 -1.05 -7.00 -3.95
CA GLY A 15 -0.58 -5.72 -4.50
C GLY A 15 -0.34 -4.67 -3.42
N PRO A 16 0.26 -3.52 -3.79
CA PRO A 16 0.63 -2.47 -2.85
C PRO A 16 -0.57 -1.86 -2.13
N PRO A 17 -0.35 -1.21 -0.97
CA PRO A 17 -1.40 -0.49 -0.27
C PRO A 17 -2.01 0.61 -1.15
N GLY A 18 -3.35 0.74 -1.14
CA GLY A 18 -4.03 1.81 -1.86
C GLY A 18 -4.19 1.60 -3.38
N CYS A 19 -3.81 0.45 -3.94
CA CYS A 19 -4.01 0.13 -5.37
C CYS A 19 -5.45 -0.27 -5.73
N GLY A 20 -6.40 -0.25 -4.78
CA GLY A 20 -7.81 -0.50 -5.06
C GLY A 20 -8.30 -1.93 -4.82
N LYS A 21 -7.53 -2.83 -4.17
CA LYS A 21 -7.93 -4.23 -3.90
C LYS A 21 -9.30 -4.35 -3.25
N SER A 22 -9.49 -3.70 -2.12
CA SER A 22 -10.75 -3.76 -1.35
C SER A 22 -11.93 -3.20 -2.15
N TYR A 23 -11.72 -2.12 -2.89
CA TYR A 23 -12.73 -1.55 -3.79
C TYR A 23 -13.12 -2.53 -4.90
N TRP A 24 -12.12 -3.18 -5.50
CA TRP A 24 -12.36 -4.17 -6.54
C TRP A 24 -13.18 -5.37 -6.02
N ILE A 25 -12.87 -5.87 -4.80
CA ILE A 25 -13.62 -6.99 -4.19
C ILE A 25 -15.09 -6.61 -3.96
N GLN A 26 -15.35 -5.42 -3.43
CA GLN A 26 -16.72 -4.92 -3.22
C GLN A 26 -17.48 -4.80 -4.53
N LYS A 27 -16.87 -4.15 -5.53
CA LYS A 27 -17.48 -4.00 -6.86
C LYS A 27 -17.73 -5.35 -7.55
N TYR A 28 -16.81 -6.29 -7.40
CA TYR A 28 -17.01 -7.64 -7.93
C TYR A 28 -18.19 -8.35 -7.25
N ALA A 29 -18.32 -8.26 -5.94
CA ALA A 29 -19.44 -8.83 -5.21
C ALA A 29 -20.80 -8.26 -5.68
N ASP A 30 -20.86 -6.93 -5.86
CA ASP A 30 -22.05 -6.24 -6.40
C ASP A 30 -22.39 -6.73 -7.81
N GLN A 31 -21.38 -6.84 -8.69
CA GLN A 31 -21.57 -7.25 -10.10
C GLN A 31 -22.09 -8.69 -10.23
N VAL A 32 -21.62 -9.61 -9.38
CA VAL A 32 -22.05 -11.01 -9.43
C VAL A 32 -23.26 -11.28 -8.52
N ASN A 33 -23.77 -10.24 -7.85
CA ASN A 33 -24.89 -10.30 -6.90
C ASN A 33 -24.74 -11.41 -5.85
N LYS A 34 -23.52 -11.57 -5.32
CA LYS A 34 -23.21 -12.52 -4.26
C LYS A 34 -23.07 -11.81 -2.92
N GLN A 35 -23.54 -12.44 -1.85
CA GLN A 35 -23.39 -11.92 -0.50
C GLN A 35 -21.89 -11.89 -0.12
N LEU A 36 -21.43 -10.73 0.40
CA LEU A 36 -20.04 -10.53 0.82
C LEU A 36 -19.90 -10.66 2.34
N PHE A 37 -19.06 -11.59 2.79
CA PHE A 37 -18.67 -11.74 4.19
C PHE A 37 -17.23 -11.32 4.36
N VAL A 38 -16.96 -10.43 5.31
CA VAL A 38 -15.61 -9.88 5.55
C VAL A 38 -15.04 -10.46 6.84
N CYS A 39 -13.83 -11.02 6.72
CA CYS A 39 -13.04 -11.47 7.85
C CYS A 39 -11.80 -10.56 7.97
N PRO A 40 -11.75 -9.63 8.94
CA PRO A 40 -10.64 -8.68 9.10
C PRO A 40 -9.45 -9.35 9.80
N CYS A 41 -8.61 -10.06 9.05
CA CYS A 41 -7.48 -10.82 9.56
C CYS A 41 -6.43 -9.96 10.28
N ARG A 42 -6.35 -8.67 9.97
CA ARG A 42 -5.44 -7.74 10.69
C ARG A 42 -5.86 -7.50 12.14
N LYS A 43 -7.17 -7.55 12.41
CA LYS A 43 -7.72 -7.38 13.77
C LYS A 43 -7.66 -8.67 14.57
N ASP A 44 -7.84 -9.81 13.89
CA ASP A 44 -7.80 -11.16 14.49
C ASP A 44 -6.82 -12.05 13.72
N ARG A 45 -5.52 -11.83 13.94
CA ARG A 45 -4.43 -12.56 13.27
C ARG A 45 -4.40 -14.05 13.58
N THR A 46 -4.99 -14.46 14.69
CA THR A 46 -5.08 -15.86 15.14
C THR A 46 -6.36 -16.56 14.68
N LEU A 47 -7.29 -15.80 14.09
CA LEU A 47 -8.66 -16.24 13.79
C LEU A 47 -9.39 -16.80 15.02
N ARG A 48 -9.08 -16.29 16.23
CA ARG A 48 -9.69 -16.79 17.45
C ARG A 48 -11.22 -16.62 17.42
N ASP A 49 -11.67 -15.42 17.11
CA ASP A 49 -13.09 -15.05 17.05
C ASP A 49 -13.70 -15.36 15.68
N GLY A 50 -12.90 -15.33 14.63
CA GLY A 50 -13.31 -15.58 13.24
C GLY A 50 -13.49 -17.05 12.88
N ARG A 51 -12.87 -17.97 13.62
CA ARG A 51 -12.79 -19.40 13.25
C ARG A 51 -14.15 -20.07 13.07
N GLN A 52 -15.05 -19.89 14.02
CA GLN A 52 -16.38 -20.46 13.95
C GLN A 52 -17.23 -19.84 12.83
N LYS A 53 -17.14 -18.52 12.65
CA LYS A 53 -17.84 -17.81 11.58
C LYS A 53 -17.37 -18.27 10.20
N LEU A 54 -16.06 -18.37 9.99
CA LEU A 54 -15.48 -18.89 8.74
C LEU A 54 -15.93 -20.30 8.43
N HIS A 55 -16.03 -21.15 9.45
CA HIS A 55 -16.51 -22.54 9.28
C HIS A 55 -17.96 -22.60 8.81
N ILE A 56 -18.82 -21.73 9.38
CA ILE A 56 -20.25 -21.65 9.01
C ILE A 56 -20.36 -21.06 7.58
N TRP A 57 -19.67 -19.96 7.30
CA TRP A 57 -19.73 -19.30 6.00
C TRP A 57 -19.19 -20.15 4.87
N ALA A 58 -18.11 -20.88 5.11
CA ALA A 58 -17.48 -21.75 4.11
C ALA A 58 -18.35 -22.94 3.66
N ARG A 59 -19.35 -23.33 4.46
CA ARG A 59 -20.25 -24.45 4.19
C ARG A 59 -21.66 -24.04 3.76
N ARG A 60 -21.83 -22.78 3.42
CA ARG A 60 -23.13 -22.29 2.94
C ARG A 60 -23.51 -22.94 1.61
N THR A 61 -24.79 -23.18 1.44
CA THR A 61 -25.37 -23.63 0.17
C THR A 61 -25.73 -22.47 -0.75
N GLU A 62 -25.79 -21.26 -0.22
CA GLU A 62 -26.10 -20.04 -0.99
C GLU A 62 -24.80 -19.42 -1.52
N PRO A 63 -24.80 -18.94 -2.77
CA PRO A 63 -23.64 -18.28 -3.37
C PRO A 63 -23.13 -17.11 -2.54
N ALA A 64 -21.85 -17.13 -2.18
CA ALA A 64 -21.23 -16.11 -1.33
C ALA A 64 -19.79 -15.85 -1.71
N ILE A 65 -19.27 -14.68 -1.28
CA ILE A 65 -17.86 -14.33 -1.32
C ILE A 65 -17.37 -14.18 0.13
N LEU A 66 -16.31 -14.91 0.46
CA LEU A 66 -15.60 -14.78 1.73
C LEU A 66 -14.31 -13.99 1.50
N TRP A 67 -14.30 -12.76 1.95
CA TRP A 67 -13.15 -11.88 1.86
C TRP A 67 -12.34 -11.90 3.16
N LEU A 68 -11.11 -12.41 3.09
CA LEU A 68 -10.14 -12.37 4.17
C LEU A 68 -9.25 -11.14 3.96
N GLU A 69 -9.54 -10.05 4.69
CA GLU A 69 -8.83 -8.78 4.59
C GLU A 69 -7.49 -8.84 5.33
N GLY A 70 -6.38 -8.74 4.59
CA GLY A 70 -5.03 -8.79 5.17
C GLY A 70 -4.62 -10.21 5.59
N ALA A 71 -4.89 -11.20 4.75
CA ALA A 71 -4.59 -12.60 5.01
C ALA A 71 -3.09 -12.88 5.23
N ASP A 72 -2.21 -12.03 4.72
CA ASP A 72 -0.75 -12.07 4.93
C ASP A 72 -0.31 -11.70 6.36
N ASP A 73 -1.24 -11.21 7.19
CA ASP A 73 -0.97 -10.92 8.60
C ASP A 73 -1.38 -12.07 9.55
N LEU A 74 -1.96 -13.17 9.01
CA LEU A 74 -2.35 -14.35 9.80
C LEU A 74 -1.13 -15.09 10.36
N THR A 75 -1.27 -15.59 11.60
CA THR A 75 -0.25 -16.47 12.20
C THR A 75 -0.15 -17.82 11.47
N PRO A 76 0.98 -18.55 11.60
CA PRO A 76 1.14 -19.87 10.97
C PRO A 76 0.02 -20.86 11.33
N GLU A 77 -0.45 -20.85 12.57
CA GLU A 77 -1.53 -21.71 13.06
C GLU A 77 -2.89 -21.34 12.43
N ALA A 78 -3.15 -20.03 12.28
CA ALA A 78 -4.34 -19.53 11.59
C ALA A 78 -4.31 -19.90 10.09
N GLN A 79 -3.15 -19.82 9.46
CA GLN A 79 -2.97 -20.25 8.08
C GLN A 79 -3.16 -21.76 7.92
N ALA A 80 -2.69 -22.58 8.86
CA ALA A 80 -2.92 -24.02 8.86
C ALA A 80 -4.42 -24.38 9.01
N PHE A 81 -5.17 -23.60 9.82
CA PHE A 81 -6.62 -23.73 9.87
C PHE A 81 -7.29 -23.30 8.56
N LEU A 82 -6.89 -22.16 7.99
CA LEU A 82 -7.44 -21.65 6.73
C LEU A 82 -7.24 -22.64 5.58
N ARG A 83 -6.08 -23.31 5.51
CA ARG A 83 -5.82 -24.37 4.54
C ARG A 83 -6.92 -25.43 4.55
N ARG A 84 -7.32 -25.92 5.76
CA ARG A 84 -8.38 -26.95 5.87
C ARG A 84 -9.73 -26.45 5.37
N ILE A 85 -10.05 -25.18 5.65
CA ILE A 85 -11.27 -24.56 5.16
C ILE A 85 -11.28 -24.48 3.63
N LEU A 86 -10.17 -24.06 3.02
CA LEU A 86 -10.03 -23.99 1.57
C LEU A 86 -10.12 -25.36 0.87
N GLU A 87 -9.81 -26.45 1.56
CA GLU A 87 -9.96 -27.82 1.05
C GLU A 87 -11.41 -28.35 1.12
N THR A 88 -12.24 -27.79 2.01
CA THR A 88 -13.56 -28.34 2.34
C THR A 88 -14.72 -27.35 2.18
N HIS A 89 -14.48 -26.21 1.54
CA HIS A 89 -15.54 -25.22 1.31
C HIS A 89 -16.55 -25.69 0.25
N ALA A 90 -17.76 -25.14 0.35
CA ALA A 90 -18.81 -25.44 -0.62
C ALA A 90 -18.46 -24.84 -2.00
N SER A 91 -18.87 -25.50 -3.09
CA SER A 91 -18.58 -25.10 -4.48
C SER A 91 -19.08 -23.71 -4.85
N ASP A 92 -20.14 -23.23 -4.17
CA ASP A 92 -20.74 -21.93 -4.45
C ASP A 92 -20.15 -20.76 -3.67
N VAL A 93 -19.16 -21.04 -2.81
CA VAL A 93 -18.46 -20.05 -2.00
C VAL A 93 -17.10 -19.73 -2.60
N LEU A 94 -16.91 -18.48 -3.01
CA LEU A 94 -15.63 -17.97 -3.49
C LEU A 94 -14.82 -17.37 -2.35
N PHE A 95 -13.60 -17.85 -2.14
CA PHE A 95 -12.65 -17.23 -1.22
C PHE A 95 -11.79 -16.18 -1.94
N ILE A 96 -11.68 -14.98 -1.36
CA ILE A 96 -10.75 -13.96 -1.79
C ILE A 96 -9.85 -13.57 -0.62
N LEU A 97 -8.57 -13.95 -0.73
CA LEU A 97 -7.52 -13.62 0.22
C LEU A 97 -6.84 -12.32 -0.23
N GLU A 98 -7.17 -11.22 0.42
CA GLU A 98 -6.48 -9.95 0.17
C GLU A 98 -5.19 -9.89 0.95
N CYS A 99 -4.07 -9.58 0.27
CA CYS A 99 -2.76 -9.42 0.90
C CYS A 99 -1.93 -8.33 0.22
N ARG A 100 -0.89 -7.86 0.91
CA ARG A 100 0.13 -6.98 0.33
C ARG A 100 1.18 -7.82 -0.36
N ASP A 101 1.57 -8.92 0.29
CA ASP A 101 2.58 -9.84 -0.21
C ASP A 101 2.09 -11.29 -0.10
N ALA A 102 1.91 -11.94 -1.24
CA ALA A 102 1.52 -13.34 -1.30
C ALA A 102 2.62 -14.29 -0.78
N GLY A 103 3.88 -13.84 -0.74
CA GLY A 103 5.01 -14.63 -0.21
C GLY A 103 4.90 -14.93 1.28
N ARG A 104 4.14 -14.10 2.03
CA ARG A 104 3.88 -14.31 3.47
C ARG A 104 2.82 -15.38 3.75
N LEU A 105 2.07 -15.80 2.74
CA LEU A 105 1.17 -16.94 2.84
C LEU A 105 1.94 -18.24 2.62
N GLN A 106 1.65 -19.25 3.46
CA GLN A 106 2.28 -20.56 3.35
C GLN A 106 1.99 -21.20 2.00
N GLU A 107 2.95 -21.96 1.50
CA GLU A 107 2.86 -22.62 0.20
C GLU A 107 1.59 -23.47 0.03
N PRO A 108 1.13 -24.27 1.03
CA PRO A 108 -0.10 -25.04 0.93
C PRO A 108 -1.38 -24.22 0.69
N ILE A 109 -1.39 -22.93 1.04
CA ILE A 109 -2.49 -22.02 0.69
C ILE A 109 -2.32 -21.52 -0.74
N ARG A 110 -1.10 -21.10 -1.10
CA ARG A 110 -0.80 -20.56 -2.43
C ARG A 110 -1.07 -21.55 -3.54
N SER A 111 -0.73 -22.84 -3.33
CA SER A 111 -0.96 -23.91 -4.31
C SER A 111 -2.43 -24.22 -4.59
N ARG A 112 -3.35 -23.78 -3.72
CA ARG A 112 -4.80 -23.98 -3.84
C ARG A 112 -5.55 -22.76 -4.37
N CYS A 113 -4.83 -21.66 -4.59
CA CYS A 113 -5.41 -20.39 -4.97
C CYS A 113 -4.85 -19.90 -6.30
N THR A 114 -5.67 -19.23 -7.08
CA THR A 114 -5.19 -18.44 -8.21
C THR A 114 -4.66 -17.11 -7.72
N ILE A 115 -3.41 -16.76 -8.05
CA ILE A 115 -2.80 -15.50 -7.64
C ILE A 115 -3.08 -14.43 -8.70
N LYS A 116 -3.75 -13.36 -8.29
CA LYS A 116 -3.97 -12.16 -9.11
C LYS A 116 -3.23 -10.98 -8.51
N LYS A 117 -2.37 -10.35 -9.31
CA LYS A 117 -1.61 -9.15 -8.91
C LYS A 117 -2.34 -7.89 -9.35
N MET A 118 -2.50 -6.96 -8.43
CA MET A 118 -2.85 -5.57 -8.73
C MET A 118 -1.61 -4.70 -8.61
N TYR A 119 -1.44 -3.83 -9.58
CA TYR A 119 -0.29 -2.93 -9.64
C TYR A 119 -0.63 -1.57 -9.05
N GLN A 120 0.40 -0.79 -8.79
CA GLN A 120 0.26 0.60 -8.44
C GLN A 120 -0.44 1.33 -9.59
N PRO A 121 -1.46 2.19 -9.32
CA PRO A 121 -2.13 2.94 -10.37
C PRO A 121 -1.16 3.91 -11.04
N THR A 122 -1.36 4.14 -12.33
CA THR A 122 -0.69 5.20 -13.06
C THR A 122 -1.33 6.56 -12.76
N TRP A 123 -0.67 7.66 -13.17
CA TRP A 123 -1.29 8.96 -13.03
C TRP A 123 -2.61 9.05 -13.80
N GLN A 124 -2.69 8.49 -15.01
CA GLN A 124 -3.92 8.47 -15.81
C GLN A 124 -5.08 7.79 -15.09
N ASP A 125 -4.81 6.69 -14.39
CA ASP A 125 -5.82 5.99 -13.58
C ASP A 125 -6.32 6.87 -12.43
N LEU A 126 -5.39 7.56 -11.74
CA LEU A 126 -5.73 8.46 -10.63
C LEU A 126 -6.48 9.70 -11.13
N GLN A 127 -6.07 10.28 -12.23
CA GLN A 127 -6.74 11.44 -12.84
C GLN A 127 -8.18 11.09 -13.21
N SER A 128 -8.38 9.98 -13.93
CA SER A 128 -9.72 9.52 -14.32
C SER A 128 -10.60 9.24 -13.10
N PHE A 129 -10.02 8.71 -12.03
CA PHE A 129 -10.70 8.49 -10.77
C PHE A 129 -11.10 9.82 -10.11
N LEU A 130 -10.17 10.79 -10.02
CA LEU A 130 -10.41 12.09 -9.41
C LEU A 130 -11.47 12.89 -10.17
N GLU A 131 -11.37 12.98 -11.48
CA GLU A 131 -12.32 13.69 -12.34
C GLU A 131 -13.74 13.12 -12.22
N LYS A 132 -13.86 11.82 -12.03
CA LYS A 132 -15.15 11.15 -11.89
C LYS A 132 -15.76 11.31 -10.50
N GLU A 133 -14.98 11.09 -9.44
CA GLU A 133 -15.49 11.04 -8.06
C GLU A 133 -15.42 12.42 -7.37
N TYR A 134 -14.55 13.30 -7.84
CA TYR A 134 -14.28 14.64 -7.25
C TYR A 134 -14.12 15.72 -8.34
N PRO A 135 -15.17 16.03 -9.14
CA PRO A 135 -15.04 16.87 -10.33
C PRO A 135 -14.62 18.33 -10.05
N GLN A 136 -14.72 18.78 -8.80
CA GLN A 136 -14.32 20.13 -8.38
C GLN A 136 -12.85 20.25 -7.95
N VAL A 137 -12.10 19.15 -7.96
CA VAL A 137 -10.72 19.11 -7.47
C VAL A 137 -9.74 19.51 -8.57
N HIS A 138 -8.72 20.29 -8.22
CA HIS A 138 -7.63 20.64 -9.13
C HIS A 138 -6.62 19.48 -9.21
N THR A 139 -6.78 18.64 -10.21
CA THR A 139 -5.98 17.41 -10.39
C THR A 139 -4.50 17.69 -10.63
N ASP A 140 -4.16 18.83 -11.29
CA ASP A 140 -2.77 19.20 -11.56
C ASP A 140 -1.98 19.50 -10.28
N GLU A 141 -2.62 20.12 -9.28
CA GLU A 141 -1.99 20.33 -7.99
C GLU A 141 -1.70 19.02 -7.27
N ILE A 142 -2.64 18.08 -7.32
CA ILE A 142 -2.46 16.74 -6.75
C ILE A 142 -1.34 15.98 -7.47
N LYS A 143 -1.25 16.11 -8.80
CA LYS A 143 -0.17 15.54 -9.59
C LYS A 143 1.20 16.06 -9.18
N HIS A 144 1.28 17.36 -8.97
CA HIS A 144 2.52 18.01 -8.53
C HIS A 144 2.92 17.59 -7.10
N TYR A 145 1.92 17.41 -6.23
CA TYR A 145 2.15 17.00 -4.85
C TYR A 145 2.58 15.53 -4.72
N LEU A 146 1.96 14.62 -5.47
CA LEU A 146 2.25 13.18 -5.43
C LEU A 146 3.43 12.83 -6.34
N LYS A 147 4.45 12.15 -5.80
CA LYS A 147 5.53 11.54 -6.60
C LYS A 147 5.08 10.21 -7.19
N GLU A 148 5.71 9.75 -8.26
CA GLU A 148 5.33 8.51 -8.95
C GLU A 148 5.31 7.27 -8.02
N ASN A 149 6.27 7.17 -7.12
CA ASN A 149 6.34 6.10 -6.12
C ASN A 149 5.23 6.17 -5.05
N GLU A 150 4.51 7.29 -4.97
CA GLU A 150 3.44 7.53 -4.02
C GLU A 150 2.04 7.34 -4.60
N TYR A 151 1.92 7.09 -5.91
CA TYR A 151 0.62 6.96 -6.56
C TYR A 151 -0.21 5.85 -5.94
N SER A 152 -1.34 6.24 -5.36
CA SER A 152 -2.35 5.33 -4.83
C SER A 152 -3.70 6.01 -4.75
N TYR A 153 -4.78 5.27 -4.98
CA TYR A 153 -6.14 5.80 -4.84
C TYR A 153 -6.42 6.35 -3.43
N ARG A 154 -5.79 5.77 -2.41
CA ARG A 154 -5.90 6.25 -1.02
C ARG A 154 -5.30 7.63 -0.85
N LYS A 155 -4.06 7.85 -1.32
CA LYS A 155 -3.42 9.16 -1.25
C LYS A 155 -4.14 10.19 -2.11
N ALA A 156 -4.52 9.84 -3.35
CA ALA A 156 -5.30 10.72 -4.22
C ALA A 156 -6.62 11.17 -3.56
N LYS A 157 -7.34 10.24 -2.94
CA LYS A 157 -8.56 10.55 -2.18
C LYS A 157 -8.29 11.47 -0.97
N GLN A 158 -7.20 11.25 -0.23
CA GLN A 158 -6.80 12.12 0.88
C GLN A 158 -6.48 13.53 0.40
N CYS A 159 -5.74 13.67 -0.70
CA CYS A 159 -5.46 14.98 -1.29
C CYS A 159 -6.73 15.69 -1.75
N ALA A 160 -7.64 14.97 -2.43
CA ALA A 160 -8.92 15.53 -2.85
C ALA A 160 -9.76 16.00 -1.64
N PHE A 161 -9.83 15.21 -0.59
CA PHE A 161 -10.53 15.58 0.64
C PHE A 161 -9.91 16.81 1.30
N LEU A 162 -8.58 16.87 1.41
CA LEU A 162 -7.89 18.04 1.98
C LEU A 162 -8.14 19.31 1.15
N GLN A 163 -8.08 19.20 -0.18
CA GLN A 163 -8.31 20.34 -1.07
C GLN A 163 -9.74 20.90 -0.94
N MET A 164 -10.74 20.03 -0.74
CA MET A 164 -12.14 20.40 -0.66
C MET A 164 -12.54 20.92 0.72
N GLU A 165 -12.19 20.20 1.78
CA GLU A 165 -12.67 20.46 3.14
C GLU A 165 -11.73 21.39 3.92
N TYR A 166 -10.44 21.42 3.57
CA TYR A 166 -9.41 22.17 4.29
C TYR A 166 -8.46 22.90 3.32
N PRO A 167 -8.97 23.84 2.48
CA PRO A 167 -8.18 24.46 1.42
C PRO A 167 -6.96 25.25 1.93
N GLU A 168 -7.03 25.82 3.14
CA GLU A 168 -5.87 26.53 3.73
C GLU A 168 -4.75 25.53 4.09
N ILE A 169 -5.11 24.40 4.72
CA ILE A 169 -4.14 23.35 5.05
C ILE A 169 -3.55 22.76 3.77
N TRP A 170 -4.36 22.60 2.72
CA TRP A 170 -3.89 22.14 1.42
C TRP A 170 -2.85 23.07 0.80
N ARG A 171 -3.08 24.39 0.83
CA ARG A 171 -2.11 25.38 0.34
C ARG A 171 -0.79 25.31 1.09
N GLU A 172 -0.83 25.33 2.42
CA GLU A 172 0.36 25.16 3.26
C GLU A 172 1.11 23.88 2.95
N THR A 173 0.38 22.77 2.73
CA THR A 173 0.96 21.46 2.39
C THR A 173 1.69 21.48 1.04
N ILE A 174 1.11 22.14 0.03
CA ILE A 174 1.75 22.29 -1.29
C ILE A 174 2.96 23.21 -1.22
N GLU A 175 2.87 24.32 -0.51
CA GLU A 175 3.99 25.24 -0.33
C GLU A 175 5.16 24.55 0.35
N HIS A 176 4.90 23.83 1.43
CA HIS A 176 5.91 23.05 2.12
C HIS A 176 6.57 22.00 1.21
N ARG A 177 5.79 21.33 0.35
CA ARG A 177 6.32 20.36 -0.62
C ARG A 177 7.20 21.00 -1.67
N LYS A 178 6.81 22.17 -2.18
CA LYS A 178 7.62 22.96 -3.12
C LYS A 178 8.93 23.42 -2.48
N GLU A 179 8.89 23.85 -1.21
CA GLU A 179 10.10 24.18 -0.45
C GLU A 179 11.01 22.97 -0.29
N GLU A 180 10.48 21.80 0.06
CA GLU A 180 11.26 20.55 0.12
C GLU A 180 11.97 20.28 -1.22
N ASP A 181 11.24 20.29 -2.34
CA ASP A 181 11.80 20.01 -3.65
C ASP A 181 12.87 21.01 -4.09
N ASN A 182 12.75 22.29 -3.69
CA ASN A 182 13.75 23.32 -3.94
C ASN A 182 15.00 23.19 -3.07
N VAL A 183 14.85 22.71 -1.84
CA VAL A 183 15.94 22.56 -0.86
C VAL A 183 16.74 21.29 -1.09
N LEU A 184 16.10 20.19 -1.54
CA LEU A 184 16.69 18.88 -1.71
C LEU A 184 18.05 18.86 -2.46
N PRO A 185 18.24 19.58 -3.57
CA PRO A 185 19.51 19.59 -4.30
C PRO A 185 20.68 20.26 -3.56
N HIS A 186 20.38 21.13 -2.58
CA HIS A 186 21.34 22.05 -1.94
C HIS A 186 21.56 21.78 -0.45
N VAL A 187 21.05 20.66 0.09
CA VAL A 187 21.18 20.34 1.52
C VAL A 187 22.66 20.13 1.91
N LYS A 188 23.08 20.84 2.96
CA LYS A 188 24.37 20.66 3.62
C LYS A 188 24.21 19.98 4.96
N GLY A 189 25.24 19.24 5.39
CA GLY A 189 25.22 18.54 6.67
C GLY A 189 24.96 19.46 7.88
N ASP A 190 25.47 20.69 7.84
CA ASP A 190 25.33 21.68 8.92
C ASP A 190 23.87 22.17 9.11
N ASP A 191 23.04 22.09 8.07
CA ASP A 191 21.65 22.54 8.10
C ASP A 191 20.67 21.46 8.55
N LEU A 192 21.14 20.22 8.74
CA LEU A 192 20.28 19.04 8.98
C LEU A 192 19.35 19.23 10.19
N ILE A 193 19.85 19.82 11.28
CA ILE A 193 19.05 20.09 12.49
C ILE A 193 17.88 21.03 12.19
N THR A 194 18.07 21.99 11.31
CA THR A 194 17.03 22.95 10.90
C THR A 194 15.92 22.24 10.14
N TYR A 195 16.27 21.31 9.24
CA TYR A 195 15.30 20.52 8.48
C TYR A 195 14.52 19.54 9.36
N ILE A 196 15.19 18.90 10.35
CA ILE A 196 14.52 18.07 11.35
C ILE A 196 13.47 18.89 12.13
N LYS A 197 13.84 20.09 12.60
CA LYS A 197 12.94 20.97 13.35
C LYS A 197 11.74 21.45 12.51
N LYS A 198 11.92 21.63 11.22
CA LYS A 198 10.84 21.99 10.28
C LYS A 198 9.96 20.79 9.88
N GLY A 199 10.26 19.59 10.36
CA GLY A 199 9.45 18.39 10.11
C GLY A 199 9.59 17.79 8.70
N TYR A 200 10.67 18.08 7.97
CA TYR A 200 10.92 17.48 6.67
C TYR A 200 11.07 15.96 6.74
N ASN A 201 10.67 15.28 5.66
CA ASN A 201 10.79 13.82 5.58
C ASN A 201 12.22 13.43 5.14
N PRO A 202 12.98 12.64 5.94
CA PRO A 202 14.33 12.22 5.58
C PRO A 202 14.38 11.38 4.30
N GLU A 203 13.34 10.60 4.00
CA GLU A 203 13.28 9.78 2.77
C GLU A 203 13.32 10.64 1.49
N SER A 204 12.73 11.83 1.52
CA SER A 204 12.76 12.75 0.38
C SER A 204 14.19 13.18 0.06
N PHE A 205 15.00 13.48 1.09
CA PHE A 205 16.42 13.85 0.93
C PHE A 205 17.27 12.66 0.49
N ILE A 206 17.05 11.48 1.07
CA ILE A 206 17.79 10.26 0.70
C ILE A 206 17.52 9.91 -0.77
N ASN A 207 16.25 9.94 -1.19
CA ASN A 207 15.89 9.63 -2.58
C ASN A 207 16.56 10.55 -3.61
N SER A 208 16.81 11.83 -3.27
CA SER A 208 17.55 12.75 -4.15
C SER A 208 19.04 12.42 -4.28
N MET A 209 19.57 11.55 -3.42
CA MET A 209 20.98 11.15 -3.40
C MET A 209 21.21 9.71 -3.87
N LEU A 210 20.15 8.93 -4.15
CA LEU A 210 20.23 7.51 -4.51
C LEU A 210 20.88 7.22 -5.87
N ASP A 211 21.11 8.24 -6.69
CA ASP A 211 21.88 8.10 -7.95
C ASP A 211 23.38 7.83 -7.71
N GLN A 212 23.84 7.96 -6.46
CA GLN A 212 25.20 7.64 -6.05
C GLN A 212 25.27 6.20 -5.54
N GLU A 213 26.06 5.36 -6.19
CA GLU A 213 26.15 3.92 -5.92
C GLU A 213 26.52 3.61 -4.45
N ASP A 214 27.44 4.40 -3.88
CA ASP A 214 27.87 4.27 -2.47
C ASP A 214 26.73 4.58 -1.49
N VAL A 215 25.92 5.59 -1.77
CA VAL A 215 24.77 5.99 -0.95
C VAL A 215 23.71 4.90 -0.98
N LEU A 216 23.45 4.30 -2.13
CA LEU A 216 22.45 3.23 -2.29
C LEU A 216 22.81 2.00 -1.43
N LYS A 217 24.09 1.61 -1.43
CA LYS A 217 24.59 0.48 -0.65
C LYS A 217 24.47 0.70 0.87
N ASP A 218 24.91 1.87 1.32
CA ASP A 218 24.83 2.25 2.72
C ASP A 218 23.38 2.39 3.20
N TYR A 219 22.46 2.86 2.32
CA TYR A 219 21.03 2.95 2.61
C TYR A 219 20.39 1.57 2.80
N GLY A 220 20.70 0.61 1.95
CA GLY A 220 20.26 -0.78 2.10
C GLY A 220 20.66 -1.36 3.47
N THR A 221 21.94 -1.17 3.86
CA THR A 221 22.44 -1.62 5.16
C THR A 221 21.71 -0.93 6.33
N CYS A 222 21.43 0.36 6.23
CA CYS A 222 20.68 1.11 7.25
C CYS A 222 19.27 0.57 7.44
N LEU A 223 18.57 0.25 6.36
CA LEU A 223 17.22 -0.33 6.40
C LEU A 223 17.21 -1.72 7.03
N GLU A 224 18.18 -2.57 6.68
CA GLU A 224 18.32 -3.92 7.26
C GLU A 224 18.56 -3.88 8.78
N GLN A 225 19.34 -2.91 9.25
CA GLN A 225 19.66 -2.74 10.66
C GLN A 225 18.62 -1.93 11.45
N SER A 226 17.50 -1.53 10.82
CA SER A 226 16.47 -0.67 11.41
C SER A 226 17.05 0.64 11.97
N GLY A 227 18.03 1.20 11.28
CA GLY A 227 18.71 2.43 11.66
C GLY A 227 17.82 3.68 11.50
N SER A 228 18.23 4.78 12.13
CA SER A 228 17.57 6.08 11.95
C SER A 228 17.90 6.68 10.59
N LEU A 229 16.87 6.99 9.78
CA LEU A 229 17.03 7.61 8.47
C LEU A 229 17.70 9.00 8.56
N TRP A 230 17.46 9.75 9.62
CA TRP A 230 18.14 11.02 9.87
C TRP A 230 19.62 10.85 10.18
N ALA A 231 19.99 9.81 10.95
CA ALA A 231 21.41 9.50 11.23
C ALA A 231 22.13 9.05 9.96
N PHE A 232 21.48 8.22 9.13
CA PHE A 232 22.00 7.82 7.83
C PHE A 232 22.25 9.04 6.93
N LEU A 233 21.24 9.93 6.80
CA LEU A 233 21.33 11.13 5.98
C LEU A 233 22.48 12.04 6.45
N GLY A 234 22.66 12.23 7.76
CA GLY A 234 23.78 12.98 8.33
C GLY A 234 25.14 12.40 7.94
N SER A 235 25.28 11.08 8.00
CA SER A 235 26.51 10.38 7.59
C SER A 235 26.79 10.53 6.09
N ALA A 236 25.78 10.38 5.25
CA ALA A 236 25.90 10.50 3.79
C ALA A 236 26.27 11.92 3.36
N LEU A 237 25.63 12.94 3.97
CA LEU A 237 25.95 14.34 3.72
C LEU A 237 27.36 14.71 4.16
N TYR A 238 27.80 14.22 5.34
CA TYR A 238 29.16 14.43 5.82
C TYR A 238 30.21 13.85 4.88
N LYS A 239 30.02 12.62 4.39
CA LYS A 239 30.91 12.00 3.40
C LYS A 239 30.99 12.85 2.12
N ARG A 240 29.85 13.27 1.57
CA ARG A 240 29.77 14.11 0.37
C ARG A 240 30.52 15.44 0.54
N ASP A 241 30.25 16.16 1.64
CA ASP A 241 30.81 17.49 1.91
C ASP A 241 32.34 17.45 2.18
N THR A 242 32.85 16.30 2.66
CA THR A 242 34.30 16.09 2.84
C THR A 242 35.02 15.71 1.56
N THR A 243 34.36 14.98 0.65
CA THR A 243 34.93 14.61 -0.67
C THR A 243 35.08 15.84 -1.55
N THR A 244 34.11 16.73 -1.58
CA THR A 244 34.09 17.97 -2.37
C THR A 244 35.14 19.02 -1.89
N LYS A 245 35.65 18.89 -0.65
CA LYS A 245 36.68 19.79 -0.11
C LYS A 245 38.13 19.32 -0.45
N ASN A 246 38.28 18.08 -0.93
CA ASN A 246 39.55 17.46 -1.25
C ASN A 246 39.82 17.42 -2.77
N GLU A 247 38.91 17.89 -3.60
CA GLU A 247 39.05 18.22 -5.02
C GLU A 247 39.25 19.74 -5.21
#